data_d1fc46cc58dbd0e2a07764e399535f54
#
_entry.id   d1fc46cc58dbd0e2a07764e399535f54
#
_cell.length_a   1.000
_cell.length_b   1.000
_cell.length_c   1.000
_cell.angle_alpha   90.00
_cell.angle_beta   90.00
_cell.angle_gamma   90.00
#
_symmetry.space_group_name_H-M   'P 1'
#
loop_
_entity.id
_entity.type
_entity.pdbx_description
1 polymer ?
#
loop_
_entity_poly.entity_id
_entity_poly.type
_entity_poly.pdbx_seq_one_letter_code
_entity_poly.pdbx_strand_id
1 'polypeptide(L)'
;AERGGAYILGNMRGGGEFGPNWHQSAIRENKQRTWDDFIAIAEDAIARGITSPEHLGIQGGSQGGLLVGTAFTQRPELFNAAIVQIPLFDMLRYHEIGRGASWIGEYGDPRIPEQRAWIEPYSPYQKLLEGKDYPAPFFWASTADDRTHPAHARKGAARVKELGQDYYYFEDTTGGHSGGVDNEQRARLQALQMIYLLQRLAD
;
A
#
# COMPACT_ATOMS: atom_id res chain seq x y z
N ALA A 1 17.78 -4.27 11.25
CA ALA A 1 18.82 -5.29 11.49
C ALA A 1 19.33 -5.27 12.95
N GLU A 2 19.67 -4.12 13.52
CA GLU A 2 20.24 -4.01 14.88
C GLU A 2 19.34 -4.56 15.99
N ARG A 3 18.05 -4.67 15.77
CA ARG A 3 17.05 -5.23 16.70
C ARG A 3 16.46 -6.57 16.23
N GLY A 4 17.22 -7.33 15.45
CA GLY A 4 16.81 -8.66 14.97
C GLY A 4 15.87 -8.66 13.78
N GLY A 5 15.50 -7.51 13.23
CA GLY A 5 14.63 -7.42 12.05
C GLY A 5 15.36 -7.74 10.75
N ALA A 6 14.65 -8.33 9.78
CA ALA A 6 15.07 -8.51 8.41
C ALA A 6 14.24 -7.62 7.47
N TYR A 7 14.83 -7.21 6.36
CA TYR A 7 14.14 -6.44 5.32
C TYR A 7 14.24 -7.18 3.99
N ILE A 8 13.10 -7.37 3.34
CA ILE A 8 13.01 -8.02 2.03
C ILE A 8 12.56 -6.98 1.02
N LEU A 9 13.36 -6.78 -0.03
CA LEU A 9 13.01 -5.98 -1.20
C LEU A 9 12.69 -6.92 -2.35
N GLY A 10 11.42 -6.97 -2.75
CA GLY A 10 10.99 -7.80 -3.86
C GLY A 10 10.96 -7.04 -5.18
N ASN A 11 11.40 -7.71 -6.25
CA ASN A 11 11.31 -7.20 -7.62
C ASN A 11 10.12 -7.86 -8.33
N MET A 12 8.92 -7.32 -8.15
CA MET A 12 7.69 -7.86 -8.71
C MET A 12 7.53 -7.50 -10.19
N ARG A 13 6.85 -8.35 -10.95
CA ARG A 13 6.40 -7.99 -12.31
C ARG A 13 5.60 -6.68 -12.26
N GLY A 14 5.76 -5.86 -13.29
CA GLY A 14 5.21 -4.50 -13.30
C GLY A 14 6.19 -3.42 -12.85
N GLY A 15 7.30 -3.79 -12.19
CA GLY A 15 8.45 -2.93 -11.95
C GLY A 15 9.34 -2.76 -13.20
N GLY A 16 10.36 -1.92 -13.07
CA GLY A 16 11.31 -1.64 -14.16
C GLY A 16 12.63 -2.42 -14.08
N GLU A 17 12.83 -3.22 -13.04
CA GLU A 17 14.12 -3.80 -12.67
C GLU A 17 14.71 -4.71 -13.75
N PHE A 18 13.85 -5.43 -14.48
CA PHE A 18 14.27 -6.34 -15.56
C PHE A 18 13.83 -5.84 -16.95
N GLY A 19 13.61 -4.52 -17.09
CA GLY A 19 13.35 -3.86 -18.36
C GLY A 19 11.86 -3.83 -18.78
N PRO A 20 11.60 -3.34 -20.03
CA PRO A 20 10.23 -3.05 -20.49
C PRO A 20 9.29 -4.26 -20.48
N ASN A 21 9.77 -5.44 -20.81
CA ASN A 21 8.94 -6.66 -20.84
C ASN A 21 8.47 -7.06 -19.44
N TRP A 22 9.31 -6.83 -18.42
CA TRP A 22 8.97 -7.05 -17.03
C TRP A 22 7.84 -6.12 -16.56
N HIS A 23 7.94 -4.84 -16.91
CA HIS A 23 6.89 -3.86 -16.65
C HIS A 23 5.59 -4.20 -17.38
N GLN A 24 5.67 -4.44 -18.69
CA GLN A 24 4.48 -4.69 -19.52
C GLN A 24 3.75 -5.99 -19.17
N SER A 25 4.44 -6.94 -18.54
CA SER A 25 3.83 -8.21 -18.13
C SER A 25 2.78 -8.09 -17.03
N ALA A 26 2.71 -6.94 -16.34
CA ALA A 26 1.81 -6.72 -15.21
C ALA A 26 1.27 -5.27 -15.18
N ILE A 27 0.70 -4.82 -16.31
CA ILE A 27 -0.09 -3.59 -16.41
C ILE A 27 -1.52 -3.92 -16.85
N ARG A 28 -2.46 -2.99 -16.67
CA ARG A 28 -3.86 -3.08 -17.09
C ARG A 28 -4.52 -4.38 -16.60
N GLU A 29 -5.09 -5.18 -17.53
CA GLU A 29 -5.73 -6.47 -17.25
C GLU A 29 -4.82 -7.48 -16.52
N ASN A 30 -3.52 -7.29 -16.60
CA ASN A 30 -2.53 -8.14 -15.95
C ASN A 30 -2.00 -7.57 -14.61
N LYS A 31 -2.55 -6.45 -14.12
CA LYS A 31 -2.02 -5.75 -12.94
C LYS A 31 -2.03 -6.60 -11.68
N GLN A 32 -2.98 -7.51 -11.54
CA GLN A 32 -3.04 -8.45 -10.41
C GLN A 32 -1.73 -9.23 -10.22
N ARG A 33 -0.97 -9.51 -11.29
CA ARG A 33 0.32 -10.24 -11.21
C ARG A 33 1.35 -9.54 -10.31
N THR A 34 1.33 -8.20 -10.23
CA THR A 34 2.19 -7.45 -9.31
C THR A 34 1.86 -7.80 -7.85
N TRP A 35 0.58 -7.88 -7.56
CA TRP A 35 0.08 -8.18 -6.21
C TRP A 35 0.32 -9.63 -5.84
N ASP A 36 0.10 -10.55 -6.79
CA ASP A 36 0.35 -11.98 -6.62
C ASP A 36 1.83 -12.26 -6.33
N ASP A 37 2.75 -11.61 -7.06
CA ASP A 37 4.19 -11.76 -6.82
C ASP A 37 4.59 -11.26 -5.41
N PHE A 38 4.02 -10.14 -4.95
CA PHE A 38 4.29 -9.61 -3.62
C PHE A 38 3.75 -10.52 -2.52
N ILE A 39 2.54 -11.04 -2.68
CA ILE A 39 1.94 -12.00 -1.76
C ILE A 39 2.77 -13.29 -1.73
N ALA A 40 3.22 -13.79 -2.87
CA ALA A 40 4.06 -14.98 -2.96
C ALA A 40 5.40 -14.82 -2.21
N ILE A 41 6.00 -13.62 -2.20
CA ILE A 41 7.21 -13.34 -1.41
C ILE A 41 6.91 -13.48 0.09
N ALA A 42 5.77 -12.99 0.56
CA ALA A 42 5.35 -13.12 1.95
C ALA A 42 5.12 -14.59 2.32
N GLU A 43 4.41 -15.34 1.47
CA GLU A 43 4.15 -16.77 1.66
C GLU A 43 5.45 -17.59 1.67
N ASP A 44 6.41 -17.31 0.78
CA ASP A 44 7.72 -17.99 0.75
C ASP A 44 8.53 -17.69 2.02
N ALA A 45 8.54 -16.43 2.47
CA ALA A 45 9.25 -16.07 3.71
C ALA A 45 8.68 -16.81 4.93
N ILE A 46 7.36 -16.95 5.02
CA ILE A 46 6.68 -17.72 6.08
C ILE A 46 6.98 -19.22 5.92
N ALA A 47 6.81 -19.77 4.73
CA ALA A 47 7.03 -21.20 4.45
C ALA A 47 8.47 -21.63 4.75
N ARG A 48 9.46 -20.75 4.55
CA ARG A 48 10.87 -20.99 4.85
C ARG A 48 11.22 -20.76 6.32
N GLY A 49 10.28 -20.36 7.16
CA GLY A 49 10.52 -20.05 8.57
C GLY A 49 11.43 -18.84 8.82
N ILE A 50 11.48 -17.90 7.84
CA ILE A 50 12.21 -16.62 8.01
C ILE A 50 11.42 -15.71 8.94
N THR A 51 10.09 -15.79 8.90
CA THR A 51 9.15 -15.03 9.73
C THR A 51 7.86 -15.83 9.93
N SER A 52 6.93 -15.25 10.71
CA SER A 52 5.55 -15.72 10.82
C SER A 52 4.59 -14.56 10.55
N PRO A 53 3.28 -14.79 10.32
CA PRO A 53 2.31 -13.73 10.13
C PRO A 53 2.31 -12.67 11.24
N GLU A 54 2.51 -13.08 12.49
CA GLU A 54 2.55 -12.21 13.67
C GLU A 54 3.74 -11.22 13.63
N HIS A 55 4.82 -11.61 12.96
CA HIS A 55 6.07 -10.86 12.88
C HIS A 55 6.35 -10.30 11.45
N LEU A 56 5.36 -10.41 10.55
CA LEU A 56 5.49 -9.91 9.17
C LEU A 56 4.77 -8.58 8.98
N GLY A 57 5.53 -7.56 8.59
CA GLY A 57 5.00 -6.26 8.20
C GLY A 57 5.31 -5.92 6.76
N ILE A 58 4.45 -5.11 6.15
CA ILE A 58 4.59 -4.62 4.79
C ILE A 58 4.56 -3.10 4.73
N GLN A 59 5.36 -2.52 3.83
CA GLN A 59 5.49 -1.07 3.69
C GLN A 59 5.62 -0.66 2.23
N GLY A 60 4.94 0.41 1.85
CA GLY A 60 5.07 0.97 0.51
C GLY A 60 4.46 2.35 0.36
N GLY A 61 5.00 3.13 -0.57
CA GLY A 61 4.54 4.49 -0.85
C GLY A 61 4.05 4.66 -2.29
N SER A 62 3.11 5.59 -2.50
CA SER A 62 2.55 5.90 -3.82
C SER A 62 1.88 4.66 -4.45
N GLN A 63 2.38 4.16 -5.57
CA GLN A 63 1.97 2.85 -6.10
C GLN A 63 2.30 1.71 -5.11
N GLY A 64 3.39 1.81 -4.34
CA GLY A 64 3.68 0.88 -3.24
C GLY A 64 2.64 0.93 -2.12
N GLY A 65 2.00 2.08 -1.90
CA GLY A 65 0.85 2.20 -1.00
C GLY A 65 -0.39 1.45 -1.52
N LEU A 66 -0.62 1.45 -2.83
CA LEU A 66 -1.62 0.60 -3.47
C LEU A 66 -1.28 -0.88 -3.31
N LEU A 67 0.00 -1.26 -3.52
CA LEU A 67 0.49 -2.62 -3.34
C LEU A 67 0.20 -3.14 -1.92
N VAL A 68 0.58 -2.36 -0.91
CA VAL A 68 0.34 -2.69 0.50
C VAL A 68 -1.15 -2.77 0.80
N GLY A 69 -1.93 -1.78 0.32
CA GLY A 69 -3.39 -1.77 0.47
C GLY A 69 -4.05 -3.01 -0.13
N THR A 70 -3.64 -3.40 -1.34
CA THR A 70 -4.14 -4.59 -2.01
C THR A 70 -3.74 -5.87 -1.27
N ALA A 71 -2.48 -5.98 -0.85
CA ALA A 71 -1.96 -7.17 -0.19
C ALA A 71 -2.72 -7.45 1.12
N PHE A 72 -2.84 -6.47 2.02
CA PHE A 72 -3.50 -6.70 3.30
C PHE A 72 -5.04 -6.84 3.17
N THR A 73 -5.66 -6.32 2.10
CA THR A 73 -7.10 -6.52 1.89
C THR A 73 -7.43 -7.85 1.21
N GLN A 74 -6.51 -8.39 0.40
CA GLN A 74 -6.65 -9.71 -0.23
C GLN A 74 -6.24 -10.85 0.72
N ARG A 75 -5.15 -10.68 1.48
CA ARG A 75 -4.56 -11.69 2.35
C ARG A 75 -4.23 -11.11 3.73
N PRO A 76 -5.26 -10.66 4.48
CA PRO A 76 -5.05 -10.02 5.79
C PRO A 76 -4.35 -10.92 6.80
N GLU A 77 -4.54 -12.22 6.71
CA GLU A 77 -3.97 -13.23 7.61
C GLU A 77 -2.45 -13.40 7.52
N LEU A 78 -1.81 -12.83 6.50
CA LEU A 78 -0.36 -12.94 6.32
C LEU A 78 0.42 -11.85 7.07
N PHE A 79 -0.26 -10.77 7.50
CA PHE A 79 0.43 -9.56 7.95
C PHE A 79 -0.09 -9.05 9.30
N ASN A 80 0.82 -8.68 10.21
CA ASN A 80 0.48 -8.01 11.45
C ASN A 80 0.69 -6.48 11.40
N ALA A 81 1.42 -5.98 10.40
CA ALA A 81 1.63 -4.55 10.20
C ALA A 81 1.55 -4.16 8.72
N ALA A 82 0.94 -3.00 8.45
CA ALA A 82 0.84 -2.45 7.10
C ALA A 82 1.05 -0.93 7.13
N ILE A 83 2.15 -0.44 6.53
CA ILE A 83 2.43 1.00 6.40
C ILE A 83 2.05 1.44 4.98
N VAL A 84 0.98 2.21 4.89
CA VAL A 84 0.35 2.69 3.65
C VAL A 84 0.70 4.17 3.45
N GLN A 85 1.73 4.44 2.64
CA GLN A 85 2.31 5.77 2.51
C GLN A 85 1.79 6.49 1.26
N ILE A 86 1.33 7.75 1.41
CA ILE A 86 0.93 8.60 0.27
C ILE A 86 0.28 7.78 -0.88
N PRO A 87 -0.72 6.93 -0.59
CA PRO A 87 -1.13 5.85 -1.48
C PRO A 87 -2.00 6.31 -2.64
N LEU A 88 -2.08 5.47 -3.69
CA LEU A 88 -3.34 5.22 -4.38
C LEU A 88 -4.14 4.21 -3.54
N PHE A 89 -5.46 4.39 -3.41
CA PHE A 89 -6.25 3.50 -2.55
C PHE A 89 -7.67 3.24 -3.06
N ASP A 90 -8.38 4.27 -3.53
CA ASP A 90 -9.67 4.14 -4.23
C ASP A 90 -9.44 4.13 -5.75
N MET A 91 -9.24 2.94 -6.28
CA MET A 91 -8.89 2.79 -7.68
C MET A 91 -10.08 2.91 -8.63
N LEU A 92 -11.30 2.83 -8.15
CA LEU A 92 -12.48 3.07 -9.00
C LEU A 92 -12.72 4.56 -9.26
N ARG A 93 -12.08 5.44 -8.48
CA ARG A 93 -12.18 6.90 -8.63
C ARG A 93 -10.82 7.58 -8.79
N TYR A 94 -9.74 6.82 -8.91
CA TYR A 94 -8.39 7.38 -8.93
C TYR A 94 -8.18 8.42 -10.04
N HIS A 95 -8.85 8.26 -11.18
CA HIS A 95 -8.77 9.17 -12.33
C HIS A 95 -9.35 10.57 -12.05
N GLU A 96 -10.15 10.72 -10.98
CA GLU A 96 -10.74 11.99 -10.53
C GLU A 96 -9.92 12.62 -9.38
N ILE A 97 -8.92 11.93 -8.84
CA ILE A 97 -8.19 12.33 -7.63
C ILE A 97 -6.74 12.64 -8.00
N GLY A 98 -6.26 13.83 -7.63
CA GLY A 98 -4.88 14.26 -7.91
C GLY A 98 -4.54 14.19 -9.39
N ARG A 99 -3.40 13.57 -9.72
CA ARG A 99 -2.96 13.34 -11.10
C ARG A 99 -3.38 11.97 -11.63
N GLY A 100 -4.36 11.32 -11.02
CA GLY A 100 -4.76 9.95 -11.34
C GLY A 100 -5.03 9.69 -12.81
N ALA A 101 -5.67 10.61 -13.52
CA ALA A 101 -5.95 10.46 -14.96
C ALA A 101 -4.69 10.18 -15.81
N SER A 102 -3.50 10.61 -15.35
CA SER A 102 -2.24 10.37 -16.07
C SER A 102 -1.78 8.90 -16.05
N TRP A 103 -2.37 8.06 -15.19
CA TRP A 103 -2.00 6.65 -15.04
C TRP A 103 -3.00 5.67 -15.65
N ILE A 104 -3.94 6.14 -16.47
CA ILE A 104 -4.88 5.27 -17.20
C ILE A 104 -4.13 4.26 -18.07
N GLY A 105 -2.97 4.62 -18.62
CA GLY A 105 -2.12 3.70 -19.36
C GLY A 105 -1.59 2.52 -18.54
N GLU A 106 -1.42 2.70 -17.23
CA GLU A 106 -0.91 1.69 -16.30
C GLU A 106 -2.03 0.78 -15.75
N TYR A 107 -3.18 1.38 -15.36
CA TYR A 107 -4.22 0.66 -14.62
C TYR A 107 -5.47 0.36 -15.45
N GLY A 108 -5.75 1.14 -16.49
CA GLY A 108 -7.01 1.15 -17.22
C GLY A 108 -7.94 2.29 -16.76
N ASP A 109 -8.95 2.58 -17.56
CA ASP A 109 -9.95 3.62 -17.31
C ASP A 109 -11.18 3.04 -16.60
N PRO A 110 -11.45 3.41 -15.32
CA PRO A 110 -12.60 2.87 -14.59
C PRO A 110 -13.97 3.32 -15.14
N ARG A 111 -14.01 4.27 -16.08
CA ARG A 111 -15.23 4.67 -16.78
C ARG A 111 -15.63 3.68 -17.88
N ILE A 112 -14.69 2.87 -18.34
CA ILE A 112 -14.92 1.81 -19.33
C ILE A 112 -15.21 0.50 -18.55
N PRO A 113 -16.43 -0.09 -18.72
CA PRO A 113 -16.84 -1.24 -17.92
C PRO A 113 -15.87 -2.42 -17.94
N GLU A 114 -15.31 -2.74 -19.11
CA GLU A 114 -14.31 -3.80 -19.25
C GLU A 114 -13.04 -3.51 -18.43
N GLN A 115 -12.51 -2.28 -18.50
CA GLN A 115 -11.29 -1.89 -17.77
C GLN A 115 -11.55 -1.71 -16.27
N ARG A 116 -12.75 -1.27 -15.90
CA ARG A 116 -13.20 -1.26 -14.51
C ARG A 116 -13.14 -2.67 -13.90
N ALA A 117 -13.54 -3.68 -14.64
CA ALA A 117 -13.49 -5.08 -14.21
C ALA A 117 -12.06 -5.58 -13.92
N TRP A 118 -11.03 -4.98 -14.53
CA TRP A 118 -9.62 -5.28 -14.20
C TRP A 118 -9.20 -4.67 -12.86
N ILE A 119 -9.76 -3.50 -12.51
CA ILE A 119 -9.34 -2.67 -11.38
C ILE A 119 -10.07 -3.07 -10.09
N GLU A 120 -11.36 -3.35 -10.17
CA GLU A 120 -12.22 -3.61 -9.01
C GLU A 120 -11.74 -4.75 -8.10
N PRO A 121 -11.14 -5.85 -8.62
CA PRO A 121 -10.64 -6.95 -7.78
C PRO A 121 -9.53 -6.55 -6.82
N TYR A 122 -8.72 -5.55 -7.17
CA TYR A 122 -7.58 -5.11 -6.35
C TYR A 122 -7.71 -3.69 -5.76
N SER A 123 -8.83 -3.00 -5.95
CA SER A 123 -9.02 -1.68 -5.36
C SER A 123 -9.20 -1.74 -3.84
N PRO A 124 -8.21 -1.32 -3.02
CA PRO A 124 -8.24 -1.59 -1.58
C PRO A 124 -9.46 -0.99 -0.88
N TYR A 125 -9.86 0.23 -1.26
CA TYR A 125 -11.00 0.90 -0.67
C TYR A 125 -12.30 0.08 -0.78
N GLN A 126 -12.55 -0.54 -1.93
CA GLN A 126 -13.71 -1.39 -2.16
C GLN A 126 -13.56 -2.80 -1.57
N LYS A 127 -12.33 -3.21 -1.23
CA LYS A 127 -12.04 -4.51 -0.62
C LYS A 127 -11.98 -4.49 0.91
N LEU A 128 -12.10 -3.33 1.53
CA LEU A 128 -12.36 -3.20 2.96
C LEU A 128 -13.83 -3.58 3.25
N LEU A 129 -14.04 -4.84 3.64
CA LEU A 129 -15.36 -5.48 3.81
C LEU A 129 -15.68 -5.71 5.29
N GLU A 130 -16.96 -5.68 5.61
CA GLU A 130 -17.45 -6.07 6.93
C GLU A 130 -17.16 -7.56 7.24
N GLY A 131 -16.93 -7.86 8.51
CA GLY A 131 -16.70 -9.23 8.97
C GLY A 131 -15.34 -9.83 8.63
N LYS A 132 -14.40 -9.01 8.11
CA LYS A 132 -13.00 -9.38 7.95
C LYS A 132 -12.14 -8.63 8.94
N ASP A 133 -11.17 -9.32 9.54
CA ASP A 133 -10.15 -8.73 10.39
C ASP A 133 -8.95 -8.32 9.53
N TYR A 134 -8.52 -7.07 9.69
CA TYR A 134 -7.35 -6.52 8.99
C TYR A 134 -6.26 -6.17 10.01
N PRO A 135 -4.97 -6.24 9.63
CA PRO A 135 -3.92 -5.62 10.44
C PRO A 135 -4.27 -4.14 10.64
N ALA A 136 -4.05 -3.58 11.82
CA ALA A 136 -4.29 -2.16 12.07
C ALA A 136 -3.36 -1.30 11.18
N PRO A 137 -3.80 -0.77 10.02
CA PRO A 137 -2.90 -0.12 9.08
C PRO A 137 -2.45 1.24 9.58
N PHE A 138 -1.21 1.60 9.27
CA PHE A 138 -0.71 2.96 9.46
C PHE A 138 -0.75 3.71 8.13
N PHE A 139 -1.74 4.56 7.96
CA PHE A 139 -1.82 5.49 6.83
C PHE A 139 -1.02 6.74 7.14
N TRP A 140 -0.17 7.18 6.22
CA TRP A 140 0.28 8.53 6.24
C TRP A 140 0.14 9.21 4.88
N ALA A 141 -0.14 10.51 4.92
CA ALA A 141 -0.33 11.35 3.76
C ALA A 141 0.35 12.70 3.94
N SER A 142 0.44 13.46 2.90
CA SER A 142 0.82 14.86 2.94
C SER A 142 -0.29 15.74 2.38
N THR A 143 -0.64 16.81 3.10
CA THR A 143 -1.70 17.73 2.68
C THR A 143 -1.43 18.36 1.32
N ALA A 144 -0.15 18.67 1.04
CA ALA A 144 0.27 19.31 -0.22
C ALA A 144 0.64 18.29 -1.32
N ASP A 145 0.30 17.00 -1.14
CA ASP A 145 0.49 16.00 -2.19
C ASP A 145 -0.49 16.22 -3.35
N ASP A 146 -0.01 16.82 -4.43
CA ASP A 146 -0.77 17.06 -5.66
C ASP A 146 -0.75 15.85 -6.61
N ARG A 147 0.09 14.86 -6.34
CA ARG A 147 0.29 13.68 -7.19
C ARG A 147 -0.76 12.61 -6.93
N THR A 148 -0.69 11.93 -5.77
CA THR A 148 -1.70 10.93 -5.39
C THR A 148 -2.88 11.56 -4.67
N HIS A 149 -2.65 12.66 -3.97
CA HIS A 149 -3.60 13.41 -3.17
C HIS A 149 -3.99 12.72 -1.84
N PRO A 150 -4.04 13.44 -0.70
CA PRO A 150 -4.34 12.86 0.61
C PRO A 150 -5.73 12.22 0.72
N ALA A 151 -6.64 12.52 -0.20
CA ALA A 151 -7.98 11.92 -0.23
C ALA A 151 -7.95 10.38 -0.24
N HIS A 152 -6.97 9.76 -0.87
CA HIS A 152 -6.84 8.30 -0.88
C HIS A 152 -6.59 7.73 0.52
N ALA A 153 -5.64 8.28 1.25
CA ALA A 153 -5.33 7.86 2.62
C ALA A 153 -6.47 8.19 3.59
N ARG A 154 -7.05 9.40 3.49
CA ARG A 154 -8.20 9.82 4.30
C ARG A 154 -9.40 8.90 4.13
N LYS A 155 -9.73 8.53 2.88
CA LYS A 155 -10.82 7.59 2.57
C LYS A 155 -10.53 6.20 3.13
N GLY A 156 -9.30 5.70 2.97
CA GLY A 156 -8.88 4.41 3.52
C GLY A 156 -9.04 4.36 5.04
N ALA A 157 -8.48 5.34 5.75
CA ALA A 157 -8.59 5.44 7.20
C ALA A 157 -10.05 5.58 7.67
N ALA A 158 -10.85 6.41 6.98
CA ALA A 158 -12.27 6.56 7.30
C ALA A 158 -13.04 5.25 7.12
N ARG A 159 -12.73 4.45 6.08
CA ARG A 159 -13.38 3.17 5.84
C ARG A 159 -13.00 2.13 6.90
N VAL A 160 -11.73 2.05 7.31
CA VAL A 160 -11.30 1.16 8.40
C VAL A 160 -12.01 1.53 9.71
N LYS A 161 -12.12 2.83 10.01
CA LYS A 161 -12.88 3.33 11.16
C LYS A 161 -14.37 2.96 11.10
N GLU A 162 -14.99 3.10 9.93
CA GLU A 162 -16.41 2.73 9.71
C GLU A 162 -16.66 1.24 9.98
N LEU A 163 -15.68 0.39 9.67
CA LEU A 163 -15.69 -1.04 9.98
C LEU A 163 -15.46 -1.37 11.47
N GLY A 164 -15.24 -0.35 12.31
CA GLY A 164 -14.99 -0.54 13.74
C GLY A 164 -13.61 -1.11 14.07
N GLN A 165 -12.65 -0.99 13.14
CA GLN A 165 -11.31 -1.55 13.31
C GLN A 165 -10.27 -0.50 13.64
N ASP A 166 -9.18 -0.91 14.28
CA ASP A 166 -8.08 -0.05 14.66
C ASP A 166 -7.28 0.39 13.43
N TYR A 167 -6.77 1.62 13.47
CA TYR A 167 -5.87 2.17 12.48
C TYR A 167 -5.03 3.29 13.09
N TYR A 168 -3.93 3.62 12.43
CA TYR A 168 -3.12 4.79 12.70
C TYR A 168 -3.18 5.74 11.49
N TYR A 169 -3.19 7.04 11.76
CA TYR A 169 -3.21 8.03 10.70
C TYR A 169 -2.31 9.22 11.07
N PHE A 170 -1.44 9.58 10.17
CA PHE A 170 -0.62 10.79 10.28
C PHE A 170 -0.67 11.58 8.97
N GLU A 171 -0.88 12.89 9.06
CA GLU A 171 -0.85 13.78 7.91
C GLU A 171 0.20 14.87 8.11
N ASP A 172 1.21 14.89 7.23
CA ASP A 172 2.19 15.98 7.14
C ASP A 172 1.53 17.17 6.44
N THR A 173 1.48 18.30 7.13
CA THR A 173 0.85 19.54 6.63
C THR A 173 1.80 20.42 5.83
N THR A 174 3.06 20.07 5.72
CA THR A 174 4.13 20.93 5.17
C THR A 174 4.76 20.40 3.90
N GLY A 175 4.85 19.07 3.75
CA GLY A 175 5.47 18.40 2.61
C GLY A 175 4.50 18.08 1.47
N GLY A 176 5.05 17.83 0.29
CA GLY A 176 4.34 17.29 -0.87
C GLY A 176 4.42 15.76 -0.94
N HIS A 177 4.43 15.20 -2.14
CA HIS A 177 4.44 13.74 -2.38
C HIS A 177 5.63 13.00 -1.74
N SER A 178 6.74 13.69 -1.46
CA SER A 178 7.93 13.08 -0.84
C SER A 178 7.93 13.13 0.70
N GLY A 179 6.88 13.65 1.33
CA GLY A 179 6.84 13.90 2.78
C GLY A 179 7.68 15.11 3.20
N GLY A 180 8.07 15.17 4.45
CA GLY A 180 8.70 16.31 5.12
C GLY A 180 9.69 17.14 4.30
N VAL A 181 9.61 18.44 4.45
CA VAL A 181 10.41 19.42 3.68
C VAL A 181 11.88 19.52 4.15
N ASP A 182 12.14 19.10 5.40
CA ASP A 182 13.47 19.11 6.01
C ASP A 182 13.83 17.75 6.63
N ASN A 183 15.07 17.65 7.13
CA ASN A 183 15.58 16.41 7.71
C ASN A 183 14.92 16.06 9.05
N GLU A 184 14.51 17.04 9.84
CA GLU A 184 13.84 16.80 11.13
C GLU A 184 12.46 16.17 10.91
N GLN A 185 11.68 16.72 9.99
CA GLN A 185 10.36 16.18 9.64
C GLN A 185 10.47 14.76 9.04
N ARG A 186 11.45 14.54 8.18
CA ARG A 186 11.71 13.19 7.62
C ARG A 186 12.12 12.20 8.71
N ALA A 187 12.99 12.61 9.62
CA ALA A 187 13.41 11.77 10.75
C ALA A 187 12.23 11.45 11.68
N ARG A 188 11.37 12.42 11.96
CA ARG A 188 10.14 12.22 12.75
C ARG A 188 9.20 11.22 12.08
N LEU A 189 8.97 11.36 10.79
CA LEU A 189 8.12 10.44 10.04
C LEU A 189 8.69 9.01 10.03
N GLN A 190 9.99 8.88 9.83
CA GLN A 190 10.70 7.59 9.92
C GLN A 190 10.57 6.98 11.33
N ALA A 191 10.73 7.80 12.36
CA ALA A 191 10.59 7.35 13.75
C ALA A 191 9.18 6.82 14.05
N LEU A 192 8.13 7.50 13.59
CA LEU A 192 6.73 7.03 13.74
C LEU A 192 6.52 5.67 13.08
N GLN A 193 7.05 5.46 11.88
CA GLN A 193 6.96 4.20 11.17
C GLN A 193 7.72 3.08 11.91
N MET A 194 8.93 3.38 12.40
CA MET A 194 9.73 2.42 13.17
C MET A 194 9.07 2.05 14.49
N ILE A 195 8.47 3.01 15.21
CA ILE A 195 7.73 2.77 16.45
C ILE A 195 6.53 1.85 16.16
N TYR A 196 5.77 2.13 15.11
CA TYR A 196 4.64 1.30 14.71
C TYR A 196 5.08 -0.14 14.40
N LEU A 197 6.14 -0.32 13.60
CA LEU A 197 6.66 -1.66 13.29
C LEU A 197 7.14 -2.40 14.54
N LEU A 198 7.86 -1.72 15.45
CA LEU A 198 8.30 -2.33 16.70
C LEU A 198 7.13 -2.72 17.61
N GLN A 199 6.10 -1.89 17.70
CA GLN A 199 4.90 -2.20 18.49
C GLN A 199 4.08 -3.36 17.93
N ARG A 200 4.15 -3.59 16.64
CA ARG A 200 3.35 -4.61 15.95
C ARG A 200 4.12 -5.93 15.72
N LEU A 201 5.44 -5.87 15.56
CA LEU A 201 6.24 -7.00 15.07
C LEU A 201 7.28 -7.51 16.08
N ALA A 202 7.67 -6.71 17.08
CA ALA A 202 8.59 -7.16 18.11
C ALA A 202 7.84 -7.86 19.25
N ASP A 203 8.51 -8.84 19.90
CA ASP A 203 8.05 -9.52 21.10
C ASP A 203 7.99 -8.59 22.32
#